data_12357b9d50c0fc51bcf6389b8355dae7
#
_entry.id   12357b9d50c0fc51bcf6389b8355dae7
#
_cell.length_a   1.000
_cell.length_b   1.000
_cell.length_c   1.000
_cell.angle_alpha   90.00
_cell.angle_beta   90.00
_cell.angle_gamma   90.00
#
_symmetry.space_group_name_H-M   'P 1'
#
loop_
_entity.id
_entity.type
_entity.pdbx_description
1 polymer ?
#
loop_
_entity_poly.entity_id
_entity_poly.type
_entity_poly.pdbx_seq_one_letter_code
_entity_poly.pdbx_strand_id
1 'polypeptide(L)'
;YEGLDPNNYVWFNNEYWRVIGVFDSTSHGQSGKNLVKIIREELLPGLAFDKNNSSNWTTSSLRSLLNENYYNATNGTESGYCYNYSNVITNNCNYTKIGIQDKYRKMIANVTWYLGGHTTYNVTTDALYGYERGSNVVSPAPTSTTGYIGLMYPSDYGYSALASSCARTTNVSSYRSNGC
;
A
#
# COMPACT_ATOMS: atom_id res chain seq x y z
N TYR A 1 -1.47 -17.73 0.73
CA TYR A 1 -0.36 -17.64 -0.23
C TYR A 1 0.91 -17.24 0.51
N GLU A 2 1.65 -18.26 0.93
CA GLU A 2 2.80 -18.11 1.81
C GLU A 2 3.95 -18.93 1.23
N GLY A 3 5.23 -18.57 1.43
CA GLY A 3 6.40 -19.35 1.04
C GLY A 3 7.40 -18.59 0.21
N LEU A 4 8.52 -19.30 -0.02
CA LEU A 4 9.58 -18.87 -0.92
C LEU A 4 9.09 -18.95 -2.35
N ASP A 5 8.55 -18.13 -3.03
CA ASP A 5 7.97 -18.15 -4.37
C ASP A 5 6.55 -18.74 -4.42
N PRO A 6 5.59 -18.15 -3.69
CA PRO A 6 4.21 -18.60 -3.73
C PRO A 6 3.59 -18.29 -5.10
N ASN A 7 2.86 -19.24 -5.68
CA ASN A 7 2.10 -19.01 -6.90
C ASN A 7 0.84 -18.16 -6.58
N ASN A 8 1.06 -16.87 -6.29
CA ASN A 8 0.02 -15.92 -5.90
C ASN A 8 -0.19 -14.80 -6.91
N TYR A 9 0.12 -15.05 -8.16
CA TYR A 9 -0.05 -14.07 -9.23
C TYR A 9 -1.50 -13.99 -9.71
N VAL A 10 -1.91 -12.79 -10.05
CA VAL A 10 -3.17 -12.50 -10.74
C VAL A 10 -2.90 -11.55 -11.90
N TRP A 11 -3.53 -11.82 -13.05
CA TRP A 11 -3.50 -10.90 -14.19
C TRP A 11 -4.54 -9.81 -13.99
N PHE A 12 -4.10 -8.59 -13.78
CA PHE A 12 -4.97 -7.45 -13.55
C PHE A 12 -4.36 -6.21 -14.21
N ASN A 13 -5.16 -5.36 -14.80
CA ASN A 13 -4.71 -4.13 -15.45
C ASN A 13 -3.65 -4.35 -16.55
N ASN A 14 -3.72 -5.48 -17.27
CA ASN A 14 -2.79 -5.91 -18.32
C ASN A 14 -1.36 -6.16 -17.83
N GLU A 15 -1.18 -6.48 -16.58
CA GLU A 15 0.10 -6.81 -15.96
C GLU A 15 -0.09 -7.81 -14.81
N TYR A 16 1.00 -8.35 -14.29
CA TYR A 16 0.96 -9.22 -13.12
C TYR A 16 0.92 -8.42 -11.82
N TRP A 17 0.05 -8.90 -10.93
CA TRP A 17 -0.07 -8.45 -9.56
C TRP A 17 0.06 -9.64 -8.63
N ARG A 18 0.50 -9.40 -7.40
CA ARG A 18 0.54 -10.44 -6.37
C ARG A 18 -0.63 -10.30 -5.40
N VAL A 19 -1.23 -11.42 -5.07
CA VAL A 19 -2.24 -11.48 -4.01
C VAL A 19 -1.55 -11.45 -2.66
N ILE A 20 -1.85 -10.43 -1.85
CA ILE A 20 -1.39 -10.32 -0.46
C ILE A 20 -2.26 -11.19 0.44
N GLY A 21 -3.58 -11.15 0.26
CA GLY A 21 -4.50 -11.92 1.06
C GLY A 21 -5.95 -11.59 0.78
N VAL A 22 -6.83 -12.28 1.52
CA VAL A 22 -8.27 -12.00 1.56
C VAL A 22 -8.59 -11.43 2.93
N PHE A 23 -9.26 -10.30 2.95
CA PHE A 23 -9.56 -9.53 4.14
C PHE A 23 -11.06 -9.36 4.31
N ASP A 24 -11.52 -9.42 5.53
CA ASP A 24 -12.93 -9.23 5.90
C ASP A 24 -13.29 -7.75 6.09
N SER A 25 -14.57 -7.52 6.41
CA SER A 25 -15.11 -6.18 6.59
C SER A 25 -14.44 -5.38 7.71
N THR A 26 -13.89 -6.03 8.72
CA THR A 26 -13.18 -5.33 9.81
C THR A 26 -11.88 -4.72 9.36
N SER A 27 -11.27 -5.31 8.34
CA SER A 27 -10.00 -4.86 7.76
C SER A 27 -10.13 -3.76 6.71
N HIS A 28 -11.31 -3.55 6.13
CA HIS A 28 -11.49 -2.60 5.02
C HIS A 28 -12.80 -1.81 5.04
N GLY A 29 -13.65 -2.02 6.06
CA GLY A 29 -14.87 -1.24 6.26
C GLY A 29 -16.05 -1.52 5.30
N GLN A 30 -15.93 -2.48 4.36
CA GLN A 30 -17.02 -2.86 3.45
C GLN A 30 -17.84 -3.99 4.06
N SER A 31 -18.99 -3.67 4.65
CA SER A 31 -19.85 -4.62 5.36
C SER A 31 -20.23 -5.83 4.50
N GLY A 32 -20.13 -7.02 5.08
CA GLY A 32 -20.55 -8.28 4.47
C GLY A 32 -19.72 -8.74 3.27
N LYS A 33 -18.55 -8.16 3.05
CA LYS A 33 -17.66 -8.50 1.94
C LYS A 33 -16.31 -9.01 2.42
N ASN A 34 -15.79 -10.00 1.69
CA ASN A 34 -14.39 -10.35 1.72
C ASN A 34 -13.74 -9.80 0.45
N LEU A 35 -12.67 -9.03 0.60
CA LEU A 35 -11.95 -8.41 -0.51
C LEU A 35 -10.54 -8.97 -0.63
N VAL A 36 -10.13 -9.18 -1.87
CA VAL A 36 -8.76 -9.56 -2.19
C VAL A 36 -7.89 -8.31 -2.23
N LYS A 37 -6.82 -8.30 -1.46
CA LYS A 37 -5.79 -7.26 -1.52
C LYS A 37 -4.68 -7.72 -2.43
N ILE A 38 -4.36 -6.90 -3.41
CA ILE A 38 -3.30 -7.17 -4.37
C ILE A 38 -2.27 -6.05 -4.35
N ILE A 39 -1.05 -6.38 -4.72
CA ILE A 39 0.05 -5.43 -4.92
C ILE A 39 0.62 -5.59 -6.32
N ARG A 40 0.99 -4.51 -6.95
CA ARG A 40 1.63 -4.53 -8.26
C ARG A 40 2.99 -5.24 -8.18
N GLU A 41 3.28 -6.13 -9.12
CA GLU A 41 4.58 -6.82 -9.19
C GLU A 41 5.69 -5.84 -9.57
N GLU A 42 5.45 -5.03 -10.59
CA GLU A 42 6.41 -4.03 -11.04
C GLU A 42 6.32 -2.76 -10.18
N LEU A 43 7.47 -2.23 -9.80
CA LEU A 43 7.53 -0.98 -9.04
C LEU A 43 7.09 0.21 -9.90
N LEU A 44 6.40 1.14 -9.30
CA LEU A 44 6.29 2.47 -9.88
C LEU A 44 7.64 3.18 -9.77
N PRO A 45 7.93 4.15 -10.65
CA PRO A 45 9.15 4.96 -10.54
C PRO A 45 9.30 5.56 -9.14
N GLY A 46 10.53 5.82 -8.73
CA GLY A 46 10.81 6.39 -7.41
C GLY A 46 10.04 7.68 -7.15
N LEU A 47 9.11 7.62 -6.21
CA LEU A 47 8.20 8.71 -5.87
C LEU A 47 8.47 9.18 -4.43
N ALA A 48 8.53 10.49 -4.21
CA ALA A 48 8.53 11.02 -2.86
C ALA A 48 7.13 10.86 -2.23
N PHE A 49 7.10 10.58 -0.94
CA PHE A 49 5.85 10.45 -0.19
C PHE A 49 5.05 11.76 -0.18
N ASP A 50 5.71 12.88 0.08
CA ASP A 50 5.08 14.19 0.08
C ASP A 50 6.06 15.29 -0.32
N LYS A 51 5.60 16.25 -1.10
CA LYS A 51 6.38 17.40 -1.58
C LYS A 51 6.79 18.38 -0.47
N ASN A 52 6.06 18.39 0.63
CA ASN A 52 6.27 19.32 1.76
C ASN A 52 6.84 18.59 2.99
N ASN A 53 7.37 17.38 2.83
CA ASN A 53 7.88 16.53 3.92
C ASN A 53 6.83 16.20 5.00
N SER A 54 5.54 16.23 4.68
CA SER A 54 4.50 15.77 5.59
C SER A 54 4.57 14.24 5.74
N SER A 55 4.39 13.75 6.95
CA SER A 55 4.21 12.31 7.22
C SER A 55 2.74 11.89 7.20
N ASN A 56 1.82 12.81 6.96
CA ASN A 56 0.40 12.55 6.94
C ASN A 56 -0.06 11.99 5.58
N TRP A 57 -0.40 10.72 5.53
CA TRP A 57 -0.89 10.07 4.31
C TRP A 57 -2.09 10.79 3.69
N THR A 58 -3.05 11.26 4.52
CA THR A 58 -4.31 11.82 4.00
C THR A 58 -4.15 13.08 3.17
N THR A 59 -3.06 13.80 3.40
CA THR A 59 -2.73 15.06 2.69
C THR A 59 -1.50 14.93 1.80
N SER A 60 -0.89 13.73 1.74
CA SER A 60 0.34 13.54 0.98
C SER A 60 0.11 13.66 -0.52
N SER A 61 1.12 14.20 -1.21
CA SER A 61 1.11 14.28 -2.67
C SER A 61 1.11 12.89 -3.33
N LEU A 62 1.71 11.90 -2.70
CA LEU A 62 1.67 10.52 -3.19
C LEU A 62 0.25 9.93 -3.16
N ARG A 63 -0.51 10.16 -2.09
CA ARG A 63 -1.91 9.71 -2.02
C ARG A 63 -2.74 10.30 -3.15
N SER A 64 -2.65 11.62 -3.36
CA SER A 64 -3.36 12.29 -4.45
C SER A 64 -2.94 11.73 -5.80
N LEU A 65 -1.66 11.58 -6.03
CA LEU A 65 -1.13 11.00 -7.26
C LEU A 65 -1.70 9.60 -7.55
N LEU A 66 -1.72 8.72 -6.54
CA LEU A 66 -2.19 7.34 -6.71
C LEU A 66 -3.71 7.25 -6.89
N ASN A 67 -4.49 8.05 -6.17
CA ASN A 67 -5.96 7.95 -6.19
C ASN A 67 -6.63 8.82 -7.27
N GLU A 68 -5.98 9.88 -7.71
CA GLU A 68 -6.54 10.80 -8.70
C GLU A 68 -5.97 10.57 -10.11
N ASN A 69 -4.67 10.32 -10.21
CA ASN A 69 -4.00 10.19 -11.51
C ASN A 69 -3.76 8.74 -11.92
N TYR A 70 -3.13 7.94 -11.06
CA TYR A 70 -2.86 6.53 -11.37
C TYR A 70 -4.15 5.71 -11.44
N TYR A 71 -5.04 5.85 -10.45
CA TYR A 71 -6.35 5.19 -10.46
C TYR A 71 -7.23 5.64 -11.65
N ASN A 72 -7.14 6.90 -12.04
CA ASN A 72 -7.98 7.49 -13.09
C ASN A 72 -7.23 7.79 -14.39
N ALA A 73 -6.27 6.97 -14.75
CA ALA A 73 -5.35 7.20 -15.86
C ALA A 73 -5.99 7.33 -17.24
N THR A 74 -7.21 6.81 -17.43
CA THR A 74 -7.86 6.78 -18.73
C THR A 74 -8.51 8.09 -19.17
N ASN A 75 -8.62 9.06 -18.29
CA ASN A 75 -9.12 10.37 -18.68
C ASN A 75 -8.13 11.21 -19.52
N GLY A 76 -7.00 10.65 -19.85
CA GLY A 76 -6.02 11.20 -20.83
C GLY A 76 -5.38 12.53 -20.44
N THR A 77 -5.82 13.11 -19.37
CA THR A 77 -5.49 14.43 -18.97
C THR A 77 -4.56 14.42 -17.85
N GLU A 78 -3.62 13.98 -17.75
CA GLU A 78 -2.72 14.40 -16.85
C GLU A 78 -2.26 13.57 -15.85
N SER A 79 -1.20 13.56 -15.86
CA SER A 79 -0.17 13.27 -14.98
C SER A 79 -0.24 14.13 -13.75
N GLY A 80 -0.28 13.57 -12.57
CA GLY A 80 0.13 14.25 -11.35
C GLY A 80 1.62 14.57 -11.40
N TYR A 81 2.08 15.39 -10.50
CA TYR A 81 3.49 15.70 -10.38
C TYR A 81 4.24 14.61 -9.64
N CYS A 82 5.34 14.15 -10.23
CA CYS A 82 6.29 13.29 -9.56
C CYS A 82 7.33 14.10 -8.82
N TYR A 83 7.59 13.74 -7.59
CA TYR A 83 8.61 14.36 -6.74
C TYR A 83 9.73 13.35 -6.47
N ASN A 84 10.97 13.82 -6.45
CA ASN A 84 12.13 13.04 -6.02
C ASN A 84 12.36 13.14 -4.51
N TYR A 85 13.44 12.55 -4.02
CA TYR A 85 13.81 12.60 -2.59
C TYR A 85 14.05 14.01 -2.03
N SER A 86 14.31 14.98 -2.90
CA SER A 86 14.52 16.37 -2.52
C SER A 86 13.25 17.20 -2.65
N ASN A 87 12.11 16.56 -2.85
CA ASN A 87 10.82 17.20 -3.09
C ASN A 87 10.79 18.13 -4.31
N VAL A 88 11.75 17.96 -5.21
CA VAL A 88 11.79 18.67 -6.46
C VAL A 88 10.89 17.96 -7.46
N ILE A 89 10.06 18.71 -8.14
CA ILE A 89 9.27 18.20 -9.27
C ILE A 89 10.23 17.75 -10.36
N THR A 90 10.24 16.45 -10.63
CA THR A 90 11.13 15.91 -11.67
C THR A 90 10.46 15.87 -13.02
N ASN A 91 9.20 15.43 -13.06
CA ASN A 91 8.39 15.32 -14.26
C ASN A 91 6.91 15.29 -13.92
N ASN A 92 6.08 15.49 -14.91
CA ASN A 92 4.71 15.02 -14.86
C ASN A 92 4.70 13.50 -15.04
N CYS A 93 4.04 12.77 -14.16
CA CYS A 93 3.85 11.33 -14.30
C CYS A 93 2.68 11.06 -15.24
N ASN A 94 2.97 10.54 -16.41
CA ASN A 94 1.92 10.15 -17.34
C ASN A 94 1.56 8.67 -17.14
N TYR A 95 0.42 8.43 -16.53
CA TYR A 95 -0.06 7.07 -16.24
C TYR A 95 -1.02 6.49 -17.28
N THR A 96 -1.19 7.12 -18.43
CA THR A 96 -2.09 6.64 -19.49
C THR A 96 -1.78 5.21 -19.96
N LYS A 97 -0.53 4.78 -19.84
CA LYS A 97 -0.09 3.42 -20.22
C LYS A 97 -0.06 2.45 -19.06
N ILE A 98 0.33 2.90 -17.88
CA ILE A 98 0.57 2.03 -16.71
C ILE A 98 -0.43 2.21 -15.58
N GLY A 99 -1.25 3.25 -15.61
CA GLY A 99 -2.31 3.47 -14.64
C GLY A 99 -3.50 2.53 -14.86
N ILE A 100 -4.43 2.56 -13.91
CA ILE A 100 -5.58 1.66 -13.91
C ILE A 100 -6.54 2.02 -15.04
N GLN A 101 -6.79 1.07 -15.93
CA GLN A 101 -7.68 1.24 -17.07
C GLN A 101 -9.15 1.11 -16.67
N ASP A 102 -10.07 1.77 -17.38
CA ASP A 102 -11.50 1.86 -17.08
C ASP A 102 -12.17 0.53 -16.74
N LYS A 103 -11.86 -0.51 -17.52
CA LYS A 103 -12.45 -1.82 -17.33
C LYS A 103 -12.09 -2.46 -15.98
N TYR A 104 -10.93 -2.09 -15.41
CA TYR A 104 -10.46 -2.63 -14.13
C TYR A 104 -10.86 -1.76 -12.95
N ARG A 105 -11.03 -0.44 -13.13
CA ARG A 105 -11.42 0.46 -12.03
C ARG A 105 -12.68 0.03 -11.31
N LYS A 106 -13.66 -0.49 -12.04
CA LYS A 106 -14.92 -0.98 -11.46
C LYS A 106 -14.76 -2.18 -10.54
N MET A 107 -13.62 -2.87 -10.61
CA MET A 107 -13.27 -4.01 -9.76
C MET A 107 -12.58 -3.58 -8.46
N ILE A 108 -12.15 -2.33 -8.36
CA ILE A 108 -11.46 -1.80 -7.19
C ILE A 108 -12.47 -1.13 -6.25
N ALA A 109 -12.53 -1.63 -5.03
CA ALA A 109 -13.41 -1.06 -4.02
C ALA A 109 -12.79 0.20 -3.39
N ASN A 110 -13.62 1.19 -3.10
CA ASN A 110 -13.23 2.28 -2.21
C ASN A 110 -13.33 1.76 -0.77
N VAL A 111 -12.21 1.66 -0.09
CA VAL A 111 -12.11 1.00 1.21
C VAL A 111 -11.54 1.91 2.29
N THR A 112 -11.73 1.54 3.54
CA THR A 112 -11.03 2.17 4.66
C THR A 112 -9.59 1.68 4.72
N TRP A 113 -8.66 2.60 4.70
CA TRP A 113 -7.24 2.40 4.98
C TRP A 113 -6.97 2.88 6.40
N TYR A 114 -6.51 1.98 7.25
CA TYR A 114 -6.13 2.31 8.62
C TYR A 114 -4.73 2.91 8.63
N LEU A 115 -4.52 3.93 9.44
CA LEU A 115 -3.32 4.74 9.47
C LEU A 115 -2.67 4.76 10.85
N GLY A 116 -3.08 3.87 11.72
CA GLY A 116 -2.41 3.65 12.99
C GLY A 116 -0.99 3.11 12.79
N GLY A 117 -0.20 3.13 13.81
CA GLY A 117 1.18 2.68 13.73
C GLY A 117 1.86 2.58 15.09
N HIS A 118 3.14 2.32 15.06
CA HIS A 118 3.99 2.24 16.22
C HIS A 118 5.31 2.97 15.97
N THR A 119 5.93 3.47 17.04
CA THR A 119 7.18 4.24 16.97
C THR A 119 8.42 3.39 16.68
N THR A 120 8.29 2.08 16.77
CA THR A 120 9.38 1.14 16.52
C THR A 120 8.89 -0.09 15.77
N TYR A 121 9.77 -0.68 14.96
CA TYR A 121 9.55 -1.98 14.30
C TYR A 121 10.06 -3.16 15.14
N ASN A 122 10.47 -2.91 16.38
CA ASN A 122 10.89 -3.97 17.30
C ASN A 122 9.72 -4.69 17.93
N VAL A 123 8.77 -5.08 17.09
CA VAL A 123 7.52 -5.75 17.45
C VAL A 123 7.20 -6.83 16.43
N THR A 124 6.40 -7.80 16.83
CA THR A 124 5.99 -8.89 15.95
C THR A 124 5.01 -8.42 14.86
N THR A 125 4.85 -9.22 13.82
CA THR A 125 3.91 -8.97 12.73
C THR A 125 2.46 -8.82 13.23
N ASP A 126 2.03 -9.69 14.15
CA ASP A 126 0.68 -9.64 14.75
C ASP A 126 0.46 -8.34 15.52
N ALA A 127 1.47 -7.90 16.27
CA ALA A 127 1.40 -6.63 17.00
C ALA A 127 1.30 -5.44 16.04
N LEU A 128 2.09 -5.42 14.94
CA LEU A 128 1.98 -4.40 13.91
C LEU A 128 0.59 -4.33 13.29
N TYR A 129 0.00 -5.49 12.96
CA TYR A 129 -1.35 -5.55 12.43
C TYR A 129 -2.36 -4.87 13.36
N GLY A 130 -2.25 -5.10 14.67
CA GLY A 130 -3.07 -4.43 15.69
C GLY A 130 -2.81 -2.92 15.78
N TYR A 131 -1.55 -2.50 15.74
CA TYR A 131 -1.19 -1.07 15.79
C TYR A 131 -1.66 -0.29 14.56
N GLU A 132 -1.55 -0.85 13.37
CA GLU A 132 -2.02 -0.24 12.13
C GLU A 132 -3.51 0.07 12.17
N ARG A 133 -4.30 -0.74 12.88
CA ARG A 133 -5.75 -0.59 13.08
C ARG A 133 -6.12 0.12 14.38
N GLY A 134 -5.13 0.48 15.17
CA GLY A 134 -5.29 1.16 16.44
C GLY A 134 -5.41 2.68 16.32
N SER A 135 -5.38 3.33 17.47
CA SER A 135 -5.52 4.78 17.60
C SER A 135 -4.19 5.53 17.71
N ASN A 136 -3.07 4.82 17.76
CA ASN A 136 -1.75 5.44 17.84
C ASN A 136 -1.35 5.99 16.48
N VAL A 137 -1.25 7.29 16.40
CA VAL A 137 -0.81 8.02 15.21
C VAL A 137 0.17 9.12 15.59
N VAL A 138 0.93 9.57 14.62
CA VAL A 138 1.69 10.82 14.80
C VAL A 138 0.69 11.97 14.70
N SER A 139 0.39 12.60 15.85
CA SER A 139 -0.55 13.73 15.89
C SER A 139 -0.07 14.87 14.97
N PRO A 140 -0.96 15.54 14.22
CA PRO A 140 -2.42 15.42 14.22
C PRO A 140 -3.00 14.51 13.13
N ALA A 141 -2.28 13.51 12.68
CA ALA A 141 -2.75 12.63 11.60
C ALA A 141 -4.00 11.84 12.01
N PRO A 142 -4.95 11.59 11.10
CA PRO A 142 -6.11 10.76 11.37
C PRO A 142 -5.73 9.28 11.46
N THR A 143 -6.57 8.48 12.12
CA THR A 143 -6.38 7.04 12.31
C THR A 143 -6.81 6.20 11.11
N SER A 144 -7.55 6.80 10.18
CA SER A 144 -8.01 6.14 8.96
C SER A 144 -8.36 7.15 7.86
N THR A 145 -8.45 6.64 6.65
CA THR A 145 -8.96 7.37 5.48
C THR A 145 -9.66 6.41 4.53
N THR A 146 -10.40 6.91 3.56
CA THR A 146 -10.93 6.10 2.46
C THR A 146 -10.14 6.33 1.20
N GLY A 147 -10.08 5.32 0.34
CA GLY A 147 -9.41 5.42 -0.95
C GLY A 147 -9.41 4.10 -1.70
N TYR A 148 -9.05 4.17 -2.96
CA TYR A 148 -8.95 3.00 -3.85
C TYR A 148 -7.59 2.33 -3.76
N ILE A 149 -6.53 3.12 -3.59
CA ILE A 149 -5.14 2.67 -3.60
C ILE A 149 -4.44 3.19 -2.35
N GLY A 150 -3.71 2.31 -1.69
CA GLY A 150 -2.85 2.63 -0.55
C GLY A 150 -1.46 2.04 -0.70
N LEU A 151 -0.63 2.25 0.29
CA LEU A 151 0.67 1.60 0.41
C LEU A 151 0.53 0.24 1.11
N MET A 152 1.47 -0.62 0.87
CA MET A 152 1.59 -1.89 1.61
C MET A 152 1.82 -1.58 3.10
N TYR A 153 1.11 -2.29 3.95
CA TYR A 153 1.36 -2.22 5.39
C TYR A 153 2.63 -2.99 5.78
N PRO A 154 3.34 -2.55 6.82
CA PRO A 154 4.41 -3.35 7.40
C PRO A 154 3.98 -4.76 7.82
N SER A 155 2.73 -4.92 8.31
CA SER A 155 2.18 -6.26 8.61
C SER A 155 1.98 -7.12 7.37
N ASP A 156 1.60 -6.54 6.23
CA ASP A 156 1.49 -7.29 4.96
C ASP A 156 2.84 -7.91 4.58
N TYR A 157 3.92 -7.14 4.72
CA TYR A 157 5.29 -7.62 4.51
C TYR A 157 5.64 -8.73 5.51
N GLY A 158 5.37 -8.50 6.79
CA GLY A 158 5.67 -9.48 7.83
C GLY A 158 4.91 -10.80 7.66
N TYR A 159 3.64 -10.75 7.21
CA TYR A 159 2.86 -11.96 6.92
C TYR A 159 3.29 -12.69 5.66
N SER A 160 3.92 -12.01 4.71
CA SER A 160 4.43 -12.62 3.48
C SER A 160 5.78 -13.33 3.67
N ALA A 161 6.55 -12.95 4.68
CA ALA A 161 7.85 -13.52 4.96
C ALA A 161 7.74 -14.88 5.67
N LEU A 162 8.34 -15.94 5.10
CA LEU A 162 8.13 -17.33 5.56
C LEU A 162 9.39 -18.14 5.82
N ALA A 163 10.56 -17.54 5.79
CA ALA A 163 11.71 -18.23 6.31
C ALA A 163 11.49 -18.51 7.81
N SER A 164 11.95 -19.65 8.31
CA SER A 164 11.84 -19.99 9.74
C SER A 164 12.47 -18.92 10.66
N SER A 165 13.47 -18.19 10.13
CA SER A 165 14.10 -17.04 10.80
C SER A 165 13.25 -15.76 10.79
N CYS A 166 12.15 -15.75 10.03
CA CYS A 166 11.24 -14.61 9.82
C CYS A 166 9.81 -14.98 10.17
N ALA A 167 9.64 -15.86 11.16
CA ALA A 167 8.33 -16.24 11.65
C ALA A 167 7.57 -15.03 12.19
N ARG A 168 6.24 -15.09 12.14
CA ARG A 168 5.34 -14.03 12.66
C ARG A 168 5.61 -13.63 14.11
N THR A 169 6.25 -14.50 14.86
CA THR A 169 6.70 -14.28 16.24
C THR A 169 8.05 -13.57 16.34
N THR A 170 8.75 -13.39 15.23
CA THR A 170 9.99 -12.63 15.17
C THR A 170 9.69 -11.14 14.97
N ASN A 171 10.46 -10.27 15.59
CA ASN A 171 10.31 -8.84 15.39
C ASN A 171 10.66 -8.45 13.96
N VAL A 172 9.81 -7.63 13.34
CA VAL A 172 9.98 -7.18 11.94
C VAL A 172 11.30 -6.45 11.74
N SER A 173 11.82 -5.76 12.76
CA SER A 173 13.15 -5.14 12.74
C SER A 173 14.28 -6.11 12.42
N SER A 174 14.12 -7.39 12.76
CA SER A 174 15.11 -8.44 12.53
C SER A 174 15.02 -9.08 11.14
N TYR A 175 13.96 -8.83 10.37
CA TYR A 175 13.76 -9.48 9.07
C TYR A 175 14.89 -9.17 8.08
N ARG A 176 15.31 -7.91 8.02
CA ARG A 176 16.42 -7.51 7.14
C ARG A 176 17.74 -8.22 7.48
N SER A 177 18.07 -8.35 8.77
CA SER A 177 19.27 -9.05 9.21
C SER A 177 19.19 -10.55 9.02
N ASN A 178 17.99 -11.11 8.97
CA ASN A 178 17.72 -12.53 8.77
C ASN A 178 17.57 -12.93 7.30
N GLY A 179 17.74 -11.98 6.38
CA GLY A 179 17.69 -12.24 4.95
C GLY A 179 16.27 -12.45 4.38
N CYS A 180 15.25 -11.85 5.02
CA CYS A 180 13.85 -11.93 4.54
C CYS A 180 13.49 -10.78 3.53
#